data_6d7e55ae080ff6ac105a8b3ded410406
#
_entry.id   6d7e55ae080ff6ac105a8b3ded410406
#
_cell.length_a   1.000
_cell.length_b   1.000
_cell.length_c   1.000
_cell.angle_alpha   90.00
_cell.angle_beta   90.00
_cell.angle_gamma   90.00
#
_symmetry.space_group_name_H-M   'P 1'
#
loop_
_entity.id
_entity.type
_entity.pdbx_description
1 polymer ?
#
loop_
_entity_poly.entity_id
_entity_poly.type
_entity_poly.pdbx_seq_one_letter_code
_entity_poly.pdbx_strand_id
1 'polypeptide(L)'
;MFISIIGTPASGKTTLFKALAGANGNGGGNGHPTVRIEVPDGRIDALARIFNPRKTTYSRLDVADTVAIREGELKNETLDARSLQQIRQSDAVLTVLRHFDNGHAADPVGDFGRIRE
;
A
#
# COMPACT_ATOMS: atom_id res chain seq x y z
N MET A 1 8.61 8.25 -3.78
CA MET A 1 8.64 7.07 -2.90
C MET A 1 7.52 6.13 -3.32
N PHE A 2 7.88 4.91 -3.62
CA PHE A 2 6.95 3.89 -4.10
C PHE A 2 6.71 2.82 -3.01
N ILE A 3 5.44 2.57 -2.66
CA ILE A 3 5.05 1.67 -1.59
C ILE A 3 4.15 0.57 -2.17
N SER A 4 4.47 -0.69 -1.93
CA SER A 4 3.60 -1.83 -2.23
C SER A 4 2.82 -2.26 -0.99
N ILE A 5 1.50 -2.42 -1.16
CA ILE A 5 0.64 -2.98 -0.10
C ILE A 5 0.61 -4.49 -0.26
N ILE A 6 1.01 -5.21 0.77
CA ILE A 6 0.97 -6.68 0.82
C ILE A 6 0.08 -7.16 1.97
N GLY A 7 -0.33 -8.40 1.93
CA GLY A 7 -1.11 -9.03 3.01
C GLY A 7 -1.77 -10.32 2.56
N THR A 8 -2.29 -11.06 3.52
CA THR A 8 -3.03 -12.31 3.28
C THR A 8 -4.34 -12.06 2.51
N PRO A 9 -4.93 -13.08 1.88
CA PRO A 9 -6.25 -12.96 1.27
C PRO A 9 -7.29 -12.43 2.27
N ALA A 10 -8.17 -11.56 1.81
CA ALA A 10 -9.23 -10.94 2.62
C ALA A 10 -8.75 -10.14 3.86
N SER A 11 -7.49 -9.68 3.88
CA SER A 11 -6.94 -8.84 4.96
C SER A 11 -7.42 -7.39 4.93
N GLY A 12 -8.11 -6.96 3.87
CA GLY A 12 -8.59 -5.59 3.70
C GLY A 12 -7.66 -4.69 2.87
N LYS A 13 -6.65 -5.23 2.18
CA LYS A 13 -5.70 -4.46 1.34
C LYS A 13 -6.40 -3.54 0.35
N THR A 14 -7.28 -4.10 -0.47
CA THR A 14 -7.99 -3.34 -1.51
C THR A 14 -8.96 -2.32 -0.91
N THR A 15 -9.53 -2.60 0.26
CA THR A 15 -10.33 -1.62 1.00
C THR A 15 -9.49 -0.44 1.47
N LEU A 16 -8.32 -0.73 2.06
CA LEU A 16 -7.35 0.29 2.46
C LEU A 16 -6.87 1.09 1.24
N PHE A 17 -6.51 0.42 0.15
CA PHE A 17 -6.09 1.06 -1.09
C PHE A 17 -7.16 2.02 -1.63
N LYS A 18 -8.43 1.58 -1.69
CA LYS A 18 -9.55 2.43 -2.12
C LYS A 18 -9.77 3.62 -1.19
N ALA A 19 -9.59 3.44 0.11
CA ALA A 19 -9.69 4.54 1.07
C ALA A 19 -8.57 5.58 0.87
N LEU A 20 -7.34 5.13 0.60
CA LEU A 20 -6.20 6.01 0.29
C LEU A 20 -6.37 6.70 -1.07
N ALA A 21 -6.91 6.00 -2.05
CA ALA A 21 -7.17 6.55 -3.38
C ALA A 21 -8.24 7.65 -3.37
N GLY A 22 -9.19 7.59 -2.43
CA GLY A 22 -10.32 8.51 -2.36
C GLY A 22 -11.14 8.50 -3.65
N ALA A 23 -11.85 9.61 -3.91
CA ALA A 23 -12.65 9.78 -5.13
C ALA A 23 -11.80 9.93 -6.41
N ASN A 24 -10.51 10.18 -6.29
CA ASN A 24 -9.58 10.44 -7.40
C ASN A 24 -8.72 9.23 -7.78
N GLY A 25 -9.01 8.07 -7.25
CA GLY A 25 -8.31 6.82 -7.53
C GLY A 25 -8.51 6.36 -8.97
N ASN A 26 -7.85 7.01 -9.92
CA ASN A 26 -7.71 6.48 -11.26
C ASN A 26 -6.74 5.30 -11.22
N GLY A 27 -7.29 4.10 -11.20
CA GLY A 27 -6.53 2.89 -11.47
C GLY A 27 -5.92 2.99 -12.86
N GLY A 28 -4.70 3.49 -12.94
CA GLY A 28 -4.01 3.70 -14.21
C GLY A 28 -3.16 2.50 -14.60
N GLY A 29 -3.32 2.04 -15.82
CA GLY A 29 -2.31 1.30 -16.55
C GLY A 29 -2.37 -0.24 -16.44
N ASN A 30 -1.64 -0.89 -17.34
CA ASN A 30 -1.53 -2.33 -17.54
C ASN A 30 -0.78 -3.08 -16.40
N GLY A 31 -1.06 -2.79 -15.15
CA GLY A 31 -0.41 -3.38 -13.99
C GLY A 31 -1.34 -3.41 -12.77
N HIS A 32 -0.77 -3.63 -11.60
CA HIS A 32 -1.51 -3.49 -10.35
C HIS A 32 -1.98 -2.04 -10.17
N PRO A 33 -3.19 -1.80 -9.60
CA PRO A 33 -3.69 -0.46 -9.36
C PRO A 33 -2.69 0.34 -8.53
N THR A 34 -2.35 1.53 -9.02
CA THR A 34 -1.44 2.45 -8.32
C THR A 34 -2.11 3.79 -8.15
N VAL A 35 -1.98 4.39 -6.99
CA VAL A 35 -2.50 5.73 -6.68
C VAL A 35 -1.38 6.62 -6.16
N ARG A 36 -1.41 7.87 -6.58
CA ARG A 36 -0.53 8.90 -6.02
C ARG A 36 -1.27 9.68 -4.96
N ILE A 37 -0.72 9.72 -3.76
CA ILE A 37 -1.26 10.48 -2.63
C ILE A 37 -0.28 11.57 -2.23
N GLU A 38 -0.81 12.70 -1.79
CA GLU A 38 -0.03 13.78 -1.19
C GLU A 38 -0.05 13.62 0.33
N VAL A 39 1.10 13.81 0.96
CA VAL A 39 1.24 13.72 2.42
C VAL A 39 1.05 15.11 3.00
N PRO A 40 -0.06 15.39 3.70
CA PRO A 40 -0.26 16.66 4.38
C PRO A 40 0.86 16.90 5.39
N ASP A 41 1.41 18.12 5.40
CA ASP A 41 2.46 18.53 6.37
C ASP A 41 2.19 19.94 6.84
N GLY A 42 1.80 20.07 8.12
CA GLY A 42 1.50 21.36 8.73
C GLY A 42 2.69 22.32 8.79
N ARG A 43 3.94 21.82 8.68
CA ARG A 43 5.14 22.67 8.60
C ARG A 43 5.20 23.37 7.25
N ILE A 44 4.83 22.68 6.17
CA ILE A 44 4.73 23.28 4.83
C ILE A 44 3.63 24.34 4.82
N ASP A 45 2.48 24.07 5.44
CA ASP A 45 1.38 25.03 5.57
C ASP A 45 1.80 26.29 6.35
N ALA A 46 2.52 26.11 7.45
CA ALA A 46 3.03 27.23 8.24
C ALA A 46 4.03 28.09 7.44
N LEU A 47 4.95 27.47 6.74
CA LEU A 47 5.92 28.18 5.88
C LEU A 47 5.22 28.88 4.70
N ALA A 48 4.22 28.25 4.09
CA ALA A 48 3.44 28.86 3.02
C ALA A 48 2.70 30.13 3.47
N ARG A 49 2.19 30.16 4.71
CA ARG A 49 1.56 31.36 5.29
C ARG A 49 2.56 32.51 5.50
N ILE A 50 3.81 32.19 5.89
CA ILE A 50 4.84 33.19 6.15
C ILE A 50 5.38 33.77 4.84
N PHE A 51 5.73 32.91 3.89
CA PHE A 51 6.43 33.29 2.67
C PHE A 51 5.52 33.56 1.47
N ASN A 52 4.24 33.20 1.57
CA ASN A 52 3.23 33.37 0.51
C ASN A 52 3.75 32.95 -0.89
N PRO A 53 4.19 31.68 -1.07
CA PRO A 53 4.79 31.22 -2.31
C PRO A 53 3.74 31.15 -3.42
N ARG A 54 4.18 31.23 -4.67
CA ARG A 54 3.30 31.06 -5.84
C ARG A 54 2.72 29.65 -5.93
N LYS A 55 3.41 28.64 -5.36
CA LYS A 55 2.99 27.24 -5.37
C LYS A 55 3.48 26.54 -4.09
N THR A 56 2.58 25.79 -3.48
CA THR A 56 2.90 24.89 -2.35
C THR A 56 2.84 23.45 -2.85
N THR A 57 3.89 22.66 -2.60
CA THR A 57 3.96 21.26 -3.04
C THR A 57 4.26 20.39 -1.84
N TYR A 58 3.43 19.37 -1.62
CA TYR A 58 3.62 18.36 -0.59
C TYR A 58 4.41 17.16 -1.12
N SER A 59 5.01 16.41 -0.20
CA SER A 59 5.62 15.13 -0.55
C SER A 59 4.57 14.18 -1.10
N ARG A 60 4.97 13.34 -2.07
CA ARG A 60 4.08 12.40 -2.74
C ARG A 60 4.54 10.98 -2.52
N LEU A 61 3.55 10.09 -2.34
CA LEU A 61 3.74 8.65 -2.29
C LEU A 61 2.96 8.01 -3.43
N ASP A 62 3.60 7.12 -4.15
CA ASP A 62 2.93 6.22 -5.10
C ASP A 62 2.68 4.90 -4.39
N VAL A 63 1.42 4.54 -4.23
CA VAL A 63 0.97 3.34 -3.50
C VAL A 63 0.34 2.38 -4.48
N ALA A 64 0.78 1.12 -4.45
CA ALA A 64 0.26 0.07 -5.30
C ALA A 64 -0.45 -1.03 -4.49
N ASP A 65 -1.64 -1.44 -4.96
CA ASP A 65 -2.34 -2.61 -4.45
C ASP A 65 -1.80 -3.85 -5.16
N THR A 66 -1.11 -4.72 -4.42
CA THR A 66 -0.58 -5.98 -4.98
C THR A 66 -1.54 -7.13 -4.72
N VAL A 67 -1.28 -8.27 -5.36
CA VAL A 67 -2.04 -9.50 -5.10
C VAL A 67 -1.87 -9.95 -3.64
N ALA A 68 -2.84 -10.73 -3.16
CA ALA A 68 -2.77 -11.34 -1.84
C ALA A 68 -1.66 -12.41 -1.81
N ILE A 69 -0.86 -12.40 -0.75
CA ILE A 69 0.21 -13.37 -0.54
C ILE A 69 -0.35 -14.52 0.32
N ARG A 70 -0.24 -15.75 -0.19
CA ARG A 70 -0.56 -16.96 0.55
C ARG A 70 0.68 -17.55 1.20
N GLU A 71 0.45 -18.41 2.18
CA GLU A 71 1.54 -19.10 2.87
C GLU A 71 2.46 -19.84 1.89
N GLY A 72 3.77 -19.60 2.02
CA GLY A 72 4.80 -20.23 1.19
C GLY A 72 4.99 -19.64 -0.22
N GLU A 73 4.13 -18.75 -0.70
CA GLU A 73 4.26 -18.21 -2.05
C GLU A 73 5.53 -17.37 -2.25
N LEU A 74 5.94 -16.61 -1.26
CA LEU A 74 7.19 -15.84 -1.31
C LEU A 74 8.42 -16.74 -1.30
N LYS A 75 8.39 -17.80 -0.50
CA LYS A 75 9.50 -18.75 -0.34
C LYS A 75 9.68 -19.63 -1.57
N ASN A 76 8.58 -20.05 -2.17
CA ASN A 76 8.58 -20.96 -3.33
C ASN A 76 8.61 -20.21 -4.67
N GLU A 77 8.69 -18.87 -4.65
CA GLU A 77 8.63 -18.01 -5.83
C GLU A 77 7.40 -18.31 -6.74
N THR A 78 6.32 -18.77 -6.14
CA THR A 78 5.06 -19.08 -6.86
C THR A 78 4.19 -17.85 -7.07
N LEU A 79 4.58 -16.73 -6.46
CA LEU A 79 3.92 -15.44 -6.69
C LEU A 79 4.09 -15.04 -8.16
N ASP A 80 3.06 -14.42 -8.72
CA ASP A 80 3.15 -13.84 -10.06
C ASP A 80 4.40 -12.98 -10.22
N ALA A 81 5.15 -13.21 -11.31
CA ALA A 81 6.43 -12.54 -11.55
C ALA A 81 6.34 -11.01 -11.55
N ARG A 82 5.20 -10.46 -11.98
CA ARG A 82 4.95 -9.01 -11.96
C ARG A 82 4.81 -8.48 -10.53
N SER A 83 4.08 -9.20 -9.69
CA SER A 83 3.90 -8.84 -8.27
C SER A 83 5.21 -8.90 -7.51
N LEU A 84 6.03 -9.94 -7.74
CA LEU A 84 7.37 -10.05 -7.16
C LEU A 84 8.27 -8.90 -7.61
N GLN A 85 8.28 -8.59 -8.90
CA GLN A 85 9.08 -7.49 -9.43
C GLN A 85 8.65 -6.15 -8.82
N GLN A 86 7.36 -5.91 -8.69
CA GLN A 86 6.82 -4.70 -8.11
C GLN A 86 7.22 -4.55 -6.63
N ILE A 87 7.09 -5.63 -5.85
CA ILE A 87 7.51 -5.63 -4.43
C ILE A 87 9.02 -5.36 -4.32
N ARG A 88 9.85 -5.99 -5.16
CA ARG A 88 11.31 -5.78 -5.18
C ARG A 88 11.71 -4.36 -5.58
N GLN A 89 10.91 -3.69 -6.39
CA GLN A 89 11.15 -2.31 -6.83
C GLN A 89 10.60 -1.26 -5.85
N SER A 90 9.88 -1.68 -4.82
CA SER A 90 9.32 -0.76 -3.83
C SER A 90 10.39 -0.23 -2.89
N ASP A 91 10.30 1.05 -2.56
CA ASP A 91 11.13 1.69 -1.52
C ASP A 91 10.72 1.22 -0.12
N ALA A 92 9.44 0.86 0.05
CA ALA A 92 8.89 0.33 1.28
C ALA A 92 7.71 -0.61 1.01
N VAL A 93 7.41 -1.46 1.98
CA VAL A 93 6.30 -2.41 1.93
C VAL A 93 5.37 -2.14 3.10
N LEU A 94 4.08 -1.96 2.81
CA LEU A 94 3.03 -1.82 3.80
C LEU A 94 2.30 -3.15 3.97
N THR A 95 2.51 -3.81 5.10
CA THR A 95 1.87 -5.09 5.40
C THR A 95 0.52 -4.85 6.08
N VAL A 96 -0.56 -5.35 5.47
CA VAL A 96 -1.92 -5.27 6.02
C VAL A 96 -2.27 -6.59 6.68
N LEU A 97 -2.49 -6.53 7.99
CA LEU A 97 -2.90 -7.67 8.81
C LEU A 97 -4.38 -7.57 9.15
N ARG A 98 -5.07 -8.69 9.13
CA ARG A 98 -6.49 -8.75 9.47
C ARG A 98 -6.68 -8.79 10.98
N HIS A 99 -7.48 -7.86 11.51
CA HIS A 99 -7.91 -7.83 12.91
C HIS A 99 -9.43 -7.73 13.05
N PHE A 100 -10.16 -8.37 12.14
CA PHE A 100 -11.63 -8.49 12.18
C PHE A 100 -12.06 -9.89 11.77
N ASP A 101 -13.23 -10.31 12.24
CA ASP A 101 -13.80 -11.61 11.92
C ASP A 101 -14.52 -11.56 10.56
N ASN A 102 -14.25 -12.56 9.72
CA ASN A 102 -14.91 -12.76 8.43
C ASN A 102 -15.42 -14.20 8.26
N GLY A 103 -15.93 -14.78 9.34
CA GLY A 103 -16.28 -16.20 9.44
C GLY A 103 -15.17 -17.06 10.05
N HIS A 104 -13.98 -16.51 10.23
CA HIS A 104 -12.87 -17.12 10.94
C HIS A 104 -12.27 -16.10 11.89
N ALA A 105 -11.82 -16.56 13.08
CA ALA A 105 -11.19 -15.71 14.08
C ALA A 105 -9.99 -14.96 13.47
N ALA A 106 -9.81 -13.72 13.88
CA ALA A 106 -8.67 -12.91 13.48
C ALA A 106 -7.40 -13.41 14.16
N ASP A 107 -6.35 -13.63 13.36
CA ASP A 107 -5.02 -14.02 13.86
C ASP A 107 -3.92 -13.16 13.21
N PRO A 108 -3.81 -11.88 13.59
CA PRO A 108 -2.83 -10.97 12.97
C PRO A 108 -1.38 -11.39 13.19
N VAL A 109 -1.07 -12.06 14.30
CA VAL A 109 0.29 -12.53 14.59
C VAL A 109 0.65 -13.70 13.68
N GLY A 110 -0.25 -14.68 13.53
CA GLY A 110 -0.07 -15.79 12.61
C GLY A 110 -0.01 -15.32 11.15
N ASP A 111 -0.87 -14.39 10.75
CA ASP A 111 -0.85 -13.80 9.40
C ASP A 111 0.47 -13.07 9.11
N PHE A 112 1.03 -12.36 10.09
CA PHE A 112 2.34 -11.74 9.93
C PHE A 112 3.45 -12.78 9.77
N GLY A 113 3.42 -13.86 10.56
CA GLY A 113 4.35 -14.98 10.40
C GLY A 113 4.33 -15.57 8.98
N ARG A 114 3.13 -15.83 8.44
CA ARG A 114 2.94 -16.38 7.08
C ARG A 114 3.47 -15.47 5.97
N ILE A 115 3.40 -14.15 6.15
CA ILE A 115 3.92 -13.18 5.17
C ILE A 115 5.45 -13.08 5.27
N ARG A 116 6.01 -13.22 6.47
CA ARG A 116 7.45 -13.08 6.70
C ARG A 116 8.26 -14.28 6.23
N GLU A 117 7.69 -15.47 6.23
CA GLU A 117 8.33 -16.71 5.78
C GLU A 117 8.41 -16.80 4.24
#